data_9641f750dd43a1bc24021930ac1cdbc8
#
_entry.id   9641f750dd43a1bc24021930ac1cdbc8
#
_cell.length_a   1.000
_cell.length_b   1.000
_cell.length_c   1.000
_cell.angle_alpha   90.00
_cell.angle_beta   90.00
_cell.angle_gamma   90.00
#
_symmetry.space_group_name_H-M   'P 1'
#
loop_
_entity.id
_entity.type
_entity.pdbx_description
1 polymer ?
#
loop_
_entity_poly.entity_id
_entity_poly.type
_entity_poly.pdbx_seq_one_letter_code
_entity_poly.pdbx_strand_id
1 'polypeptide(L)'
;MSKITKSFVELIGKTPLLAATRFGESVGADANILAKLEYFNPGGSVKDRIAAAIIQAAVASGELQPVGTIVEATSGNTGIGLSAVGAALGYKVVIVMPETMSIERRKLMLGYGAQLVLTDGALGMKGAIAKAKEIVTATAGAVEAGQFVNQANPAIHYKTTGPEIWGDTDGAVDIFVAGVGTGGTLTGTGRFLKEQNPNVKVVAVEPKDSAVLSNGKPGPHKIQGLGAGFIPETLDTKIYDEVIQVANEDAFKSAQDFGHTQGILVGISSGAALWAAAELAKRPENKGKNIVVILPDTGERYLSTALFPED
;
A
#
# COMPACT_ATOMS: atom_id res chain seq x y z
N MET A 1 4.15 33.51 2.78
CA MET A 1 4.11 32.55 3.90
C MET A 1 5.35 31.66 3.81
N SER A 2 5.94 31.29 4.94
CA SER A 2 7.11 30.38 4.96
C SER A 2 6.74 29.02 4.37
N LYS A 3 7.60 28.48 3.50
CA LYS A 3 7.48 27.12 2.92
C LYS A 3 8.12 26.04 3.81
N ILE A 4 8.51 26.39 5.04
CA ILE A 4 9.18 25.49 5.98
C ILE A 4 8.13 24.51 6.54
N THR A 5 8.27 23.23 6.25
CA THR A 5 7.48 22.13 6.81
C THR A 5 7.88 21.89 8.26
N LYS A 6 6.91 21.73 9.15
CA LYS A 6 7.15 21.65 10.60
C LYS A 6 7.15 20.23 11.15
N SER A 7 6.64 19.25 10.41
CA SER A 7 6.59 17.86 10.85
C SER A 7 6.67 16.89 9.67
N PHE A 8 7.09 15.67 9.97
CA PHE A 8 7.08 14.55 9.02
C PHE A 8 5.69 14.32 8.40
N VAL A 9 4.63 14.48 9.19
CA VAL A 9 3.25 14.22 8.74
C VAL A 9 2.81 15.19 7.65
N GLU A 10 3.31 16.43 7.65
CA GLU A 10 3.01 17.43 6.62
C GLU A 10 3.65 17.11 5.26
N LEU A 11 4.65 16.22 5.24
CA LEU A 11 5.30 15.75 4.01
C LEU A 11 4.55 14.59 3.35
N ILE A 12 3.60 13.95 4.06
CA ILE A 12 2.86 12.80 3.57
C ILE A 12 1.84 13.24 2.52
N GLY A 13 1.73 12.47 1.45
CA GLY A 13 0.81 12.75 0.34
C GLY A 13 1.40 13.68 -0.71
N LYS A 14 0.53 14.22 -1.56
CA LYS A 14 0.92 15.05 -2.72
C LYS A 14 1.98 14.36 -3.59
N THR A 15 1.86 13.05 -3.70
CA THR A 15 2.78 12.23 -4.48
C THR A 15 2.61 12.48 -5.96
N PRO A 16 3.67 12.40 -6.78
CA PRO A 16 3.57 12.69 -8.21
C PRO A 16 2.73 11.65 -8.95
N LEU A 17 2.07 12.12 -10.01
CA LEU A 17 1.46 11.29 -11.03
C LEU A 17 2.34 11.36 -12.29
N LEU A 18 2.89 10.22 -12.72
CA LEU A 18 3.81 10.10 -13.85
C LEU A 18 3.11 9.49 -15.06
N ALA A 19 3.19 10.15 -16.22
CA ALA A 19 2.85 9.51 -17.49
C ALA A 19 3.91 8.45 -17.84
N ALA A 20 3.56 7.18 -17.72
CA ALA A 20 4.47 6.05 -17.96
C ALA A 20 4.57 5.69 -19.45
N THR A 21 4.87 6.68 -20.31
CA THR A 21 4.80 6.57 -21.76
C THR A 21 5.70 5.46 -22.30
N ARG A 22 7.00 5.45 -21.92
CA ARG A 22 7.94 4.43 -22.41
C ARG A 22 7.60 3.02 -21.92
N PHE A 23 7.05 2.89 -20.72
CA PHE A 23 6.52 1.60 -20.24
C PHE A 23 5.30 1.19 -21.08
N GLY A 24 4.36 2.10 -21.31
CA GLY A 24 3.19 1.85 -22.18
C GLY A 24 3.59 1.39 -23.58
N GLU A 25 4.53 2.09 -24.21
CA GLU A 25 5.07 1.71 -25.52
C GLU A 25 5.71 0.31 -25.50
N SER A 26 6.49 -0.01 -24.48
CA SER A 26 7.20 -1.29 -24.37
C SER A 26 6.26 -2.49 -24.21
N VAL A 27 5.07 -2.27 -23.67
CA VAL A 27 4.04 -3.33 -23.48
C VAL A 27 2.96 -3.31 -24.57
N GLY A 28 3.03 -2.39 -25.54
CA GLY A 28 2.06 -2.26 -26.62
C GLY A 28 0.70 -1.73 -26.15
N ALA A 29 0.71 -0.76 -25.24
CA ALA A 29 -0.50 -0.12 -24.72
C ALA A 29 -1.12 0.85 -25.76
N ASP A 30 -2.43 0.77 -25.95
CA ASP A 30 -3.22 1.74 -26.73
C ASP A 30 -3.89 2.81 -25.83
N ALA A 31 -3.81 2.66 -24.51
CA ALA A 31 -4.28 3.61 -23.50
C ALA A 31 -3.10 4.30 -22.78
N ASN A 32 -3.36 5.42 -22.13
CA ASN A 32 -2.38 6.13 -21.31
C ASN A 32 -2.26 5.48 -19.93
N ILE A 33 -1.07 5.08 -19.53
CA ILE A 33 -0.79 4.55 -18.17
C ILE A 33 -0.20 5.68 -17.33
N LEU A 34 -0.92 6.05 -16.26
CA LEU A 34 -0.56 7.13 -15.34
C LEU A 34 -0.24 6.51 -13.97
N ALA A 35 1.02 6.58 -13.58
CA ALA A 35 1.54 5.94 -12.36
C ALA A 35 1.55 6.91 -11.16
N LYS A 36 0.77 6.63 -10.13
CA LYS A 36 0.80 7.36 -8.86
C LYS A 36 1.92 6.81 -7.98
N LEU A 37 2.99 7.60 -7.81
CA LEU A 37 4.24 7.18 -7.21
C LEU A 37 4.22 7.35 -5.68
N GLU A 38 3.66 6.40 -4.96
CA GLU A 38 3.47 6.48 -3.50
C GLU A 38 4.77 6.34 -2.70
N TYR A 39 5.87 5.90 -3.32
CA TYR A 39 7.17 5.89 -2.64
C TYR A 39 7.74 7.30 -2.37
N PHE A 40 7.20 8.34 -2.98
CA PHE A 40 7.54 9.73 -2.65
C PHE A 40 7.02 10.18 -1.28
N ASN A 41 6.17 9.41 -0.61
CA ASN A 41 5.93 9.64 0.80
C ASN A 41 7.25 9.53 1.60
N PRO A 42 7.45 10.33 2.67
CA PRO A 42 8.73 10.45 3.35
C PRO A 42 9.26 9.15 3.97
N GLY A 43 8.38 8.21 4.37
CA GLY A 43 8.75 6.86 4.81
C GLY A 43 8.84 5.86 3.65
N GLY A 44 8.65 6.30 2.40
CA GLY A 44 8.88 5.53 1.17
C GLY A 44 7.74 4.60 0.77
N SER A 45 6.52 4.78 1.25
CA SER A 45 5.37 3.99 0.79
C SER A 45 4.01 4.64 1.03
N VAL A 46 3.00 4.11 0.34
CA VAL A 46 1.58 4.43 0.55
C VAL A 46 1.13 4.31 2.02
N LYS A 47 1.82 3.50 2.81
CA LYS A 47 1.44 3.21 4.20
C LYS A 47 1.71 4.36 5.16
N ASP A 48 2.50 5.35 4.78
CA ASP A 48 2.68 6.56 5.57
C ASP A 48 1.35 7.29 5.77
N ARG A 49 0.50 7.29 4.73
CA ARG A 49 -0.83 7.89 4.79
C ARG A 49 -1.70 7.25 5.87
N ILE A 50 -1.79 5.93 5.87
CA ILE A 50 -2.62 5.21 6.85
C ILE A 50 -2.01 5.28 8.24
N ALA A 51 -0.69 5.22 8.37
CA ALA A 51 -0.02 5.34 9.66
C ALA A 51 -0.35 6.68 10.36
N ALA A 52 -0.24 7.78 9.62
CA ALA A 52 -0.61 9.10 10.14
C ALA A 52 -2.11 9.18 10.49
N ALA A 53 -2.99 8.68 9.62
CA ALA A 53 -4.44 8.73 9.82
C ALA A 53 -4.89 7.91 11.03
N ILE A 54 -4.36 6.70 11.21
CA ILE A 54 -4.67 5.82 12.33
C ILE A 54 -4.24 6.45 13.65
N ILE A 55 -3.01 6.96 13.71
CA ILE A 55 -2.49 7.63 14.91
C ILE A 55 -3.32 8.86 15.25
N GLN A 56 -3.60 9.72 14.26
CA GLN A 56 -4.42 10.91 14.44
C GLN A 56 -5.85 10.59 14.89
N ALA A 57 -6.45 9.53 14.35
CA ALA A 57 -7.77 9.08 14.75
C ALA A 57 -7.79 8.60 16.22
N ALA A 58 -6.80 7.80 16.62
CA ALA A 58 -6.67 7.32 18.00
C ALA A 58 -6.43 8.45 19.01
N VAL A 59 -5.69 9.49 18.62
CA VAL A 59 -5.52 10.72 19.44
C VAL A 59 -6.83 11.49 19.54
N ALA A 60 -7.52 11.68 18.42
CA ALA A 60 -8.76 12.43 18.36
C ALA A 60 -9.91 11.77 19.14
N SER A 61 -9.95 10.44 19.18
CA SER A 61 -10.92 9.67 20.00
C SER A 61 -10.55 9.62 21.49
N GLY A 62 -9.32 10.01 21.84
CA GLY A 62 -8.81 9.91 23.21
C GLY A 62 -8.32 8.51 23.60
N GLU A 63 -8.33 7.53 22.68
CA GLU A 63 -7.78 6.20 22.93
C GLU A 63 -6.26 6.22 23.10
N LEU A 64 -5.56 7.00 22.29
CA LEU A 64 -4.12 7.18 22.39
C LEU A 64 -3.78 8.46 23.14
N GLN A 65 -3.27 8.32 24.36
CA GLN A 65 -2.82 9.44 25.18
C GLN A 65 -1.40 9.91 24.79
N PRO A 66 -1.00 11.16 25.14
CA PRO A 66 0.38 11.61 24.89
C PRO A 66 1.43 10.62 25.40
N VAL A 67 2.47 10.39 24.60
CA VAL A 67 3.55 9.40 24.88
C VAL A 67 3.04 7.94 24.97
N GLY A 68 1.81 7.67 24.55
CA GLY A 68 1.20 6.35 24.54
C GLY A 68 1.92 5.37 23.60
N THR A 69 1.47 4.12 23.63
CA THR A 69 2.08 3.03 22.86
C THR A 69 1.15 2.56 21.75
N ILE A 70 1.68 2.45 20.54
CA ILE A 70 1.00 1.92 19.37
C ILE A 70 1.57 0.53 19.08
N VAL A 71 0.71 -0.45 18.91
CA VAL A 71 1.11 -1.85 18.62
C VAL A 71 0.52 -2.29 17.30
N GLU A 72 1.31 -2.98 16.47
CA GLU A 72 0.81 -3.58 15.22
C GLU A 72 1.54 -4.89 14.93
N ALA A 73 0.78 -5.89 14.50
CA ALA A 73 1.32 -7.13 13.96
C ALA A 73 1.54 -6.98 12.46
N THR A 74 2.77 -6.70 12.04
CA THR A 74 3.10 -6.47 10.63
C THR A 74 4.59 -6.64 10.37
N SER A 75 4.94 -7.19 9.22
CA SER A 75 6.33 -7.24 8.72
C SER A 75 6.59 -6.29 7.56
N GLY A 76 5.58 -5.51 7.16
CA GLY A 76 5.61 -4.72 5.93
C GLY A 76 5.69 -3.22 6.14
N ASN A 77 5.30 -2.51 5.08
CA ASN A 77 5.35 -1.04 5.01
C ASN A 77 4.52 -0.35 6.10
N THR A 78 3.46 -0.97 6.61
CA THR A 78 2.67 -0.41 7.71
C THR A 78 3.51 -0.26 8.97
N GLY A 79 4.33 -1.26 9.31
CA GLY A 79 5.26 -1.18 10.44
C GLY A 79 6.28 -0.06 10.27
N ILE A 80 6.81 0.12 9.07
CA ILE A 80 7.76 1.21 8.75
C ILE A 80 7.06 2.56 8.91
N GLY A 81 5.87 2.73 8.30
CA GLY A 81 5.10 3.97 8.39
C GLY A 81 4.71 4.33 9.83
N LEU A 82 4.20 3.36 10.62
CA LEU A 82 3.88 3.57 12.03
C LEU A 82 5.12 3.96 12.84
N SER A 83 6.26 3.31 12.59
CA SER A 83 7.52 3.63 13.26
C SER A 83 7.98 5.05 12.97
N ALA A 84 7.95 5.47 11.69
CA ALA A 84 8.37 6.81 11.27
C ALA A 84 7.44 7.90 11.82
N VAL A 85 6.12 7.73 11.67
CA VAL A 85 5.12 8.71 12.16
C VAL A 85 5.09 8.73 13.68
N GLY A 86 5.16 7.58 14.34
CA GLY A 86 5.22 7.49 15.80
C GLY A 86 6.42 8.22 16.38
N ALA A 87 7.62 8.01 15.79
CA ALA A 87 8.82 8.74 16.16
C ALA A 87 8.66 10.27 15.99
N ALA A 88 8.11 10.71 14.85
CA ALA A 88 7.91 12.12 14.55
C ALA A 88 6.89 12.80 15.49
N LEU A 89 5.93 12.05 16.03
CA LEU A 89 4.88 12.54 16.91
C LEU A 89 5.15 12.24 18.41
N GLY A 90 6.26 11.57 18.74
CA GLY A 90 6.67 11.28 20.12
C GLY A 90 5.93 10.11 20.75
N TYR A 91 5.39 9.18 19.96
CA TYR A 91 4.73 7.95 20.44
C TYR A 91 5.69 6.77 20.46
N LYS A 92 5.47 5.85 21.37
CA LYS A 92 6.15 4.54 21.38
C LYS A 92 5.48 3.63 20.36
N VAL A 93 6.29 2.91 19.57
CA VAL A 93 5.78 1.96 18.58
C VAL A 93 6.36 0.58 18.86
N VAL A 94 5.50 -0.42 18.97
CA VAL A 94 5.85 -1.83 19.13
C VAL A 94 5.36 -2.58 17.90
N ILE A 95 6.28 -3.12 17.12
CA ILE A 95 5.96 -3.94 15.95
C ILE A 95 6.24 -5.40 16.27
N VAL A 96 5.25 -6.23 16.01
CA VAL A 96 5.31 -7.68 16.25
C VAL A 96 5.35 -8.40 14.90
N MET A 97 6.33 -9.30 14.72
CA MET A 97 6.46 -10.07 13.48
C MET A 97 7.17 -11.41 13.71
N PRO A 98 6.96 -12.39 12.80
CA PRO A 98 7.76 -13.61 12.83
C PRO A 98 9.25 -13.32 12.59
N GLU A 99 10.13 -14.10 13.23
CA GLU A 99 11.58 -13.96 13.08
C GLU A 99 12.11 -14.26 11.67
N THR A 100 11.30 -14.88 10.82
CA THR A 100 11.65 -15.18 9.41
C THR A 100 11.51 -14.00 8.47
N MET A 101 11.02 -12.85 8.95
CA MET A 101 10.76 -11.69 8.11
C MET A 101 12.04 -10.90 7.77
N SER A 102 11.98 -10.09 6.70
CA SER A 102 13.11 -9.32 6.13
C SER A 102 13.90 -8.53 7.18
N ILE A 103 15.22 -8.72 7.16
CA ILE A 103 16.16 -8.01 8.04
C ILE A 103 16.21 -6.53 7.70
N GLU A 104 16.11 -6.15 6.42
CA GLU A 104 16.13 -4.77 5.95
C GLU A 104 14.98 -3.96 6.55
N ARG A 105 13.78 -4.55 6.54
CA ARG A 105 12.59 -3.91 7.14
C ARG A 105 12.70 -3.78 8.65
N ARG A 106 13.26 -4.79 9.33
CA ARG A 106 13.54 -4.70 10.77
C ARG A 106 14.50 -3.54 11.07
N LYS A 107 15.58 -3.41 10.28
CA LYS A 107 16.56 -2.33 10.44
C LYS A 107 15.93 -0.95 10.24
N LEU A 108 15.02 -0.80 9.26
CA LEU A 108 14.29 0.46 9.07
C LEU A 108 13.43 0.81 10.29
N MET A 109 12.64 -0.13 10.79
CA MET A 109 11.79 0.09 11.98
C MET A 109 12.62 0.43 13.23
N LEU A 110 13.72 -0.32 13.45
CA LEU A 110 14.66 -0.03 14.54
C LEU A 110 15.33 1.33 14.36
N GLY A 111 15.68 1.72 13.14
CA GLY A 111 16.24 3.02 12.81
C GLY A 111 15.32 4.20 13.15
N TYR A 112 14.01 3.99 13.09
CA TYR A 112 13.00 4.95 13.58
C TYR A 112 12.74 4.85 15.09
N GLY A 113 13.42 3.95 15.80
CA GLY A 113 13.27 3.79 17.26
C GLY A 113 12.09 2.91 17.70
N ALA A 114 11.47 2.14 16.79
CA ALA A 114 10.44 1.20 17.16
C ALA A 114 11.02 0.01 17.95
N GLN A 115 10.26 -0.52 18.90
CA GLN A 115 10.55 -1.79 19.54
C GLN A 115 10.05 -2.93 18.66
N LEU A 116 10.94 -3.89 18.36
CA LEU A 116 10.54 -5.11 17.65
C LEU A 116 10.35 -6.27 18.62
N VAL A 117 9.25 -6.98 18.47
CA VAL A 117 8.98 -8.24 19.16
C VAL A 117 8.90 -9.33 18.10
N LEU A 118 9.89 -10.23 18.15
CA LEU A 118 9.96 -11.36 17.20
C LEU A 118 9.25 -12.57 17.80
N THR A 119 8.40 -13.20 17.00
CA THR A 119 7.71 -14.45 17.37
C THR A 119 8.30 -15.62 16.59
N ASP A 120 8.05 -16.84 17.07
CA ASP A 120 8.46 -18.07 16.41
C ASP A 120 7.95 -18.10 14.97
N GLY A 121 8.88 -18.32 14.03
CA GLY A 121 8.59 -18.37 12.60
C GLY A 121 7.57 -19.44 12.21
N ALA A 122 7.52 -20.56 12.93
CA ALA A 122 6.56 -21.65 12.69
C ALA A 122 5.10 -21.22 12.93
N LEU A 123 4.86 -20.22 13.78
CA LEU A 123 3.53 -19.68 14.06
C LEU A 123 3.06 -18.66 13.02
N GLY A 124 3.96 -18.17 12.15
CA GLY A 124 3.68 -17.17 11.13
C GLY A 124 2.99 -15.91 11.67
N MET A 125 2.24 -15.22 10.82
CA MET A 125 1.52 -14.00 11.21
C MET A 125 0.45 -14.24 12.27
N LYS A 126 -0.11 -15.44 12.37
CA LYS A 126 -1.09 -15.76 13.45
C LYS A 126 -0.45 -15.63 14.82
N GLY A 127 0.77 -16.11 15.00
CA GLY A 127 1.54 -15.95 16.23
C GLY A 127 1.84 -14.49 16.55
N ALA A 128 2.22 -13.71 15.55
CA ALA A 128 2.48 -12.29 15.71
C ALA A 128 1.22 -11.50 16.12
N ILE A 129 0.06 -11.78 15.52
CA ILE A 129 -1.23 -11.16 15.87
C ILE A 129 -1.62 -11.50 17.32
N ALA A 130 -1.50 -12.77 17.73
CA ALA A 130 -1.79 -13.17 19.09
C ALA A 130 -0.89 -12.44 20.10
N LYS A 131 0.41 -12.33 19.80
CA LYS A 131 1.37 -11.63 20.66
C LYS A 131 1.14 -10.12 20.70
N ALA A 132 0.73 -9.49 19.59
CA ALA A 132 0.37 -8.08 19.59
C ALA A 132 -0.83 -7.80 20.50
N LYS A 133 -1.87 -8.62 20.47
CA LYS A 133 -3.04 -8.52 21.36
C LYS A 133 -2.67 -8.70 22.83
N GLU A 134 -1.78 -9.64 23.13
CA GLU A 134 -1.24 -9.82 24.49
C GLU A 134 -0.55 -8.54 24.98
N ILE A 135 0.30 -7.92 24.13
CA ILE A 135 1.02 -6.69 24.47
C ILE A 135 0.05 -5.53 24.71
N VAL A 136 -0.96 -5.37 23.84
CA VAL A 136 -1.99 -4.34 24.01
C VAL A 136 -2.71 -4.51 25.34
N THR A 137 -3.09 -5.74 25.68
CA THR A 137 -3.81 -6.05 26.94
C THR A 137 -2.92 -5.81 28.18
N ALA A 138 -1.64 -6.13 28.09
CA ALA A 138 -0.69 -6.02 29.20
C ALA A 138 -0.12 -4.59 29.39
N THR A 139 -0.30 -3.70 28.43
CA THR A 139 0.29 -2.35 28.44
C THR A 139 -0.81 -1.30 28.59
N ALA A 140 -0.84 -0.65 29.74
CA ALA A 140 -1.84 0.39 30.01
C ALA A 140 -1.77 1.53 28.96
N GLY A 141 -2.92 1.85 28.35
CA GLY A 141 -3.02 2.90 27.33
C GLY A 141 -2.38 2.55 25.99
N ALA A 142 -2.02 1.28 25.75
CA ALA A 142 -1.61 0.83 24.42
C ALA A 142 -2.82 0.65 23.51
N VAL A 143 -2.65 1.04 22.25
CA VAL A 143 -3.66 0.89 21.19
C VAL A 143 -3.14 0.00 20.05
N GLU A 144 -3.99 -0.84 19.50
CA GLU A 144 -3.71 -1.58 18.28
C GLU A 144 -4.01 -0.69 17.06
N ALA A 145 -3.09 -0.58 16.13
CA ALA A 145 -3.31 0.21 14.90
C ALA A 145 -4.39 -0.42 14.01
N GLY A 146 -4.39 -1.73 13.86
CA GLY A 146 -5.46 -2.51 13.23
C GLY A 146 -5.67 -2.21 11.75
N GLN A 147 -4.62 -2.23 10.92
CA GLN A 147 -4.66 -1.80 9.52
C GLN A 147 -5.76 -2.45 8.67
N PHE A 148 -6.21 -3.66 9.01
CA PHE A 148 -7.21 -4.41 8.24
C PHE A 148 -8.67 -4.12 8.66
N VAL A 149 -8.87 -3.46 9.79
CA VAL A 149 -10.21 -3.18 10.36
C VAL A 149 -10.45 -1.68 10.59
N ASN A 150 -9.38 -0.89 10.78
CA ASN A 150 -9.46 0.52 11.12
C ASN A 150 -9.92 1.38 9.93
N GLN A 151 -11.09 2.00 10.06
CA GLN A 151 -11.72 2.79 9.00
C GLN A 151 -10.99 4.12 8.69
N ALA A 152 -10.04 4.55 9.52
CA ALA A 152 -9.15 5.66 9.18
C ALA A 152 -8.29 5.34 7.92
N ASN A 153 -8.07 4.05 7.63
CA ASN A 153 -7.35 3.59 6.45
C ASN A 153 -8.08 3.99 5.14
N PRO A 154 -9.27 3.49 4.80
CA PRO A 154 -9.94 3.95 3.59
C PRO A 154 -10.29 5.46 3.64
N ALA A 155 -10.58 6.01 4.81
CA ALA A 155 -10.92 7.41 4.95
C ALA A 155 -9.80 8.37 4.53
N ILE A 156 -8.54 8.06 4.80
CA ILE A 156 -7.42 8.92 4.38
C ILE A 156 -7.23 8.90 2.86
N HIS A 157 -7.46 7.77 2.20
CA HIS A 157 -7.39 7.67 0.75
C HIS A 157 -8.52 8.41 0.06
N TYR A 158 -9.73 8.37 0.64
CA TYR A 158 -10.84 9.20 0.19
C TYR A 158 -10.52 10.70 0.31
N LYS A 159 -9.88 11.08 1.41
CA LYS A 159 -9.55 12.48 1.73
C LYS A 159 -8.37 13.05 0.95
N THR A 160 -7.43 12.19 0.51
CA THR A 160 -6.14 12.64 -0.04
C THR A 160 -5.82 12.02 -1.39
N THR A 161 -5.65 10.70 -1.47
CA THR A 161 -5.22 10.01 -2.70
C THR A 161 -6.21 10.21 -3.85
N GLY A 162 -7.52 10.10 -3.58
CA GLY A 162 -8.57 10.34 -4.57
C GLY A 162 -8.56 11.78 -5.11
N PRO A 163 -8.65 12.81 -4.25
CA PRO A 163 -8.54 14.20 -4.66
C PRO A 163 -7.25 14.56 -5.40
N GLU A 164 -6.10 14.01 -4.97
CA GLU A 164 -4.82 14.21 -5.65
C GLU A 164 -4.88 13.68 -7.10
N ILE A 165 -5.32 12.44 -7.30
CA ILE A 165 -5.46 11.84 -8.62
C ILE A 165 -6.42 12.65 -9.49
N TRP A 166 -7.56 13.04 -8.95
CA TRP A 166 -8.56 13.81 -9.68
C TRP A 166 -8.02 15.19 -10.11
N GLY A 167 -7.33 15.88 -9.20
CA GLY A 167 -6.70 17.17 -9.50
C GLY A 167 -5.54 17.06 -10.48
N ASP A 168 -4.67 16.05 -10.32
CA ASP A 168 -3.50 15.83 -11.20
C ASP A 168 -3.89 15.46 -12.65
N THR A 169 -5.12 14.99 -12.86
CA THR A 169 -5.65 14.57 -14.18
C THR A 169 -6.69 15.56 -14.73
N ASP A 170 -6.95 16.68 -14.07
CA ASP A 170 -8.06 17.58 -14.41
C ASP A 170 -9.40 16.82 -14.53
N GLY A 171 -9.59 15.79 -13.74
CA GLY A 171 -10.77 14.93 -13.74
C GLY A 171 -10.81 13.87 -14.85
N ALA A 172 -9.79 13.76 -15.67
CA ALA A 172 -9.74 12.81 -16.78
C ALA A 172 -9.23 11.43 -16.33
N VAL A 173 -10.00 10.73 -15.52
CA VAL A 173 -9.75 9.35 -15.08
C VAL A 173 -10.82 8.43 -15.63
N ASP A 174 -10.44 7.45 -16.44
CA ASP A 174 -11.36 6.43 -16.96
C ASP A 174 -11.31 5.14 -16.16
N ILE A 175 -10.09 4.72 -15.77
CA ILE A 175 -9.86 3.46 -15.05
C ILE A 175 -8.90 3.74 -13.89
N PHE A 176 -9.23 3.23 -12.71
CA PHE A 176 -8.38 3.26 -11.52
C PHE A 176 -7.99 1.84 -11.13
N VAL A 177 -6.69 1.57 -11.00
CA VAL A 177 -6.11 0.26 -10.71
C VAL A 177 -5.33 0.30 -9.40
N ALA A 178 -5.66 -0.57 -8.46
CA ALA A 178 -4.89 -0.72 -7.24
C ALA A 178 -4.86 -2.18 -6.75
N GLY A 179 -3.70 -2.59 -6.25
CA GLY A 179 -3.52 -3.88 -5.58
C GLY A 179 -4.21 -3.93 -4.23
N VAL A 180 -4.80 -5.07 -3.89
CA VAL A 180 -5.51 -5.28 -2.64
C VAL A 180 -4.64 -6.00 -1.60
N GLY A 181 -4.10 -5.22 -0.66
CA GLY A 181 -3.53 -5.72 0.60
C GLY A 181 -4.56 -5.56 1.71
N THR A 182 -4.66 -4.35 2.29
CA THR A 182 -5.74 -4.00 3.24
C THR A 182 -7.03 -3.56 2.54
N GLY A 183 -6.99 -3.22 1.26
CA GLY A 183 -8.14 -2.72 0.51
C GLY A 183 -8.46 -1.23 0.71
N GLY A 184 -7.84 -0.57 1.68
CA GLY A 184 -8.14 0.82 2.00
C GLY A 184 -7.87 1.80 0.85
N THR A 185 -6.77 1.63 0.12
CA THR A 185 -6.44 2.44 -1.05
C THR A 185 -7.50 2.32 -2.13
N LEU A 186 -7.87 1.08 -2.49
CA LEU A 186 -8.90 0.82 -3.50
C LEU A 186 -10.25 1.39 -3.08
N THR A 187 -10.66 1.14 -1.83
CA THR A 187 -11.95 1.58 -1.28
C THR A 187 -12.05 3.09 -1.22
N GLY A 188 -11.10 3.75 -0.55
CA GLY A 188 -11.17 5.19 -0.33
C GLY A 188 -11.03 6.00 -1.62
N THR A 189 -10.02 5.67 -2.43
CA THR A 189 -9.79 6.34 -3.71
C THR A 189 -10.92 6.04 -4.70
N GLY A 190 -11.32 4.78 -4.83
CA GLY A 190 -12.40 4.36 -5.74
C GLY A 190 -13.73 5.03 -5.40
N ARG A 191 -14.07 5.15 -4.10
CA ARG A 191 -15.27 5.85 -3.64
C ARG A 191 -15.24 7.32 -4.06
N PHE A 192 -14.16 8.02 -3.78
CA PHE A 192 -14.02 9.41 -4.18
C PHE A 192 -14.15 9.58 -5.70
N LEU A 193 -13.42 8.79 -6.49
CA LEU A 193 -13.44 8.91 -7.96
C LEU A 193 -14.83 8.62 -8.54
N LYS A 194 -15.54 7.60 -8.05
CA LYS A 194 -16.92 7.28 -8.50
C LYS A 194 -17.94 8.34 -8.08
N GLU A 195 -17.73 9.04 -6.98
CA GLU A 195 -18.56 10.19 -6.60
C GLU A 195 -18.35 11.38 -7.53
N GLN A 196 -17.11 11.59 -8.04
CA GLN A 196 -16.85 12.64 -9.04
C GLN A 196 -17.36 12.24 -10.43
N ASN A 197 -17.13 11.01 -10.84
CA ASN A 197 -17.57 10.45 -12.12
C ASN A 197 -17.98 8.98 -11.95
N PRO A 198 -19.29 8.65 -11.94
CA PRO A 198 -19.77 7.28 -11.78
C PRO A 198 -19.30 6.29 -12.85
N ASN A 199 -18.81 6.79 -14.00
CA ASN A 199 -18.30 5.96 -15.08
C ASN A 199 -16.85 5.50 -14.89
N VAL A 200 -16.15 6.00 -13.87
CA VAL A 200 -14.79 5.53 -13.56
C VAL A 200 -14.84 4.04 -13.21
N LYS A 201 -14.11 3.23 -13.96
CA LYS A 201 -13.96 1.81 -13.69
C LYS A 201 -12.88 1.59 -12.63
N VAL A 202 -13.23 0.92 -11.54
CA VAL A 202 -12.32 0.56 -10.45
C VAL A 202 -11.90 -0.89 -10.60
N VAL A 203 -10.60 -1.15 -10.66
CA VAL A 203 -10.06 -2.49 -10.88
C VAL A 203 -9.18 -2.89 -9.70
N ALA A 204 -9.57 -3.99 -9.06
CA ALA A 204 -8.81 -4.62 -8.00
C ALA A 204 -7.75 -5.57 -8.57
N VAL A 205 -6.57 -5.61 -7.97
CA VAL A 205 -5.51 -6.55 -8.34
C VAL A 205 -5.20 -7.47 -7.16
N GLU A 206 -5.20 -8.78 -7.42
CA GLU A 206 -4.86 -9.81 -6.43
C GLU A 206 -3.85 -10.82 -6.99
N PRO A 207 -3.08 -11.52 -6.12
CA PRO A 207 -2.22 -12.62 -6.57
C PRO A 207 -3.06 -13.79 -7.11
N LYS A 208 -2.67 -14.33 -8.27
CA LYS A 208 -3.32 -15.52 -8.87
C LYS A 208 -3.34 -16.72 -7.93
N ASP A 209 -2.24 -16.93 -7.19
CA ASP A 209 -2.11 -18.04 -6.26
C ASP A 209 -2.86 -17.83 -4.92
N SER A 210 -3.37 -16.62 -4.67
CA SER A 210 -4.17 -16.26 -3.49
C SER A 210 -5.37 -15.40 -3.89
N ALA A 211 -6.19 -15.93 -4.79
CA ALA A 211 -7.29 -15.24 -5.44
C ALA A 211 -8.57 -15.22 -4.56
N VAL A 212 -8.48 -14.59 -3.40
CA VAL A 212 -9.58 -14.55 -2.40
C VAL A 212 -10.77 -13.75 -2.89
N LEU A 213 -10.54 -12.65 -3.63
CA LEU A 213 -11.62 -11.80 -4.14
C LEU A 213 -12.39 -12.46 -5.29
N SER A 214 -11.69 -13.21 -6.15
CA SER A 214 -12.28 -13.84 -7.34
C SER A 214 -12.93 -15.21 -7.03
N ASN A 215 -12.27 -16.04 -6.20
CA ASN A 215 -12.68 -17.44 -6.01
C ASN A 215 -12.69 -17.93 -4.55
N GLY A 216 -12.40 -17.03 -3.59
CA GLY A 216 -12.39 -17.32 -2.15
C GLY A 216 -11.26 -18.22 -1.66
N LYS A 217 -10.22 -18.49 -2.47
CA LYS A 217 -9.16 -19.43 -2.14
C LYS A 217 -7.86 -18.71 -1.81
N PRO A 218 -7.42 -18.68 -0.53
CA PRO A 218 -6.10 -18.21 -0.16
C PRO A 218 -5.02 -19.26 -0.51
N GLY A 219 -3.81 -18.78 -0.79
CA GLY A 219 -2.66 -19.62 -1.07
C GLY A 219 -1.33 -18.88 -0.89
N PRO A 220 -0.20 -19.59 -0.87
CA PRO A 220 1.11 -18.98 -0.79
C PRO A 220 1.47 -18.28 -2.11
N HIS A 221 2.02 -17.09 -2.02
CA HIS A 221 2.47 -16.31 -3.19
C HIS A 221 3.68 -15.42 -2.80
N LYS A 222 4.34 -14.84 -3.83
CA LYS A 222 5.53 -13.99 -3.66
C LYS A 222 5.26 -12.49 -3.81
N ILE A 223 4.02 -12.08 -4.10
CA ILE A 223 3.64 -10.67 -4.28
C ILE A 223 3.44 -10.02 -2.92
N GLN A 224 4.54 -9.59 -2.28
CA GLN A 224 4.50 -8.97 -0.96
C GLN A 224 3.65 -7.69 -0.98
N GLY A 225 2.81 -7.53 0.06
CA GLY A 225 1.93 -6.36 0.22
C GLY A 225 0.51 -6.53 -0.32
N LEU A 226 0.23 -7.59 -1.08
CA LEU A 226 -1.10 -7.97 -1.56
C LEU A 226 -1.51 -9.33 -1.01
N GLY A 227 -2.78 -9.69 -1.19
CA GLY A 227 -3.26 -11.05 -0.94
C GLY A 227 -3.14 -11.48 0.52
N ALA A 228 -3.81 -10.80 1.45
CA ALA A 228 -3.77 -11.10 2.89
C ALA A 228 -4.33 -12.49 3.27
N GLY A 229 -4.94 -13.20 2.32
CA GLY A 229 -5.55 -14.51 2.54
C GLY A 229 -6.97 -14.47 3.10
N PHE A 230 -7.52 -13.29 3.27
CA PHE A 230 -8.90 -13.03 3.71
C PHE A 230 -9.39 -11.69 3.12
N ILE A 231 -10.69 -11.44 3.22
CA ILE A 231 -11.29 -10.16 2.84
C ILE A 231 -11.19 -9.19 4.03
N PRO A 232 -10.42 -8.08 3.92
CA PRO A 232 -10.29 -7.11 5.01
C PRO A 232 -11.58 -6.32 5.23
N GLU A 233 -11.85 -5.90 6.48
CA GLU A 233 -13.02 -5.05 6.80
C GLU A 233 -12.89 -3.63 6.23
N THR A 234 -11.68 -3.20 5.90
CA THR A 234 -11.39 -1.92 5.24
C THR A 234 -11.62 -1.96 3.72
N LEU A 235 -11.94 -3.14 3.15
CA LEU A 235 -12.29 -3.30 1.75
C LEU A 235 -13.80 -3.27 1.55
N ASP A 236 -14.29 -2.30 0.80
CA ASP A 236 -15.65 -2.33 0.25
C ASP A 236 -15.67 -3.22 -1.01
N THR A 237 -16.23 -4.42 -0.88
CA THR A 237 -16.29 -5.40 -1.98
C THR A 237 -17.24 -5.00 -3.11
N LYS A 238 -17.96 -3.89 -2.98
CA LYS A 238 -18.86 -3.35 -4.01
C LYS A 238 -18.23 -2.19 -4.79
N ILE A 239 -17.03 -1.74 -4.39
CA ILE A 239 -16.42 -0.58 -5.01
C ILE A 239 -15.78 -0.88 -6.36
N TYR A 240 -15.25 -2.09 -6.55
CA TYR A 240 -14.56 -2.48 -7.78
C TYR A 240 -15.51 -3.14 -8.78
N ASP A 241 -15.24 -2.91 -10.05
CA ASP A 241 -16.00 -3.41 -11.19
C ASP A 241 -15.38 -4.67 -11.79
N GLU A 242 -14.07 -4.86 -11.56
CA GLU A 242 -13.30 -6.01 -12.07
C GLU A 242 -12.19 -6.38 -11.09
N VAL A 243 -11.84 -7.68 -11.07
CA VAL A 243 -10.67 -8.20 -10.36
C VAL A 243 -9.73 -8.84 -11.37
N ILE A 244 -8.45 -8.42 -11.36
CA ILE A 244 -7.40 -9.00 -12.19
C ILE A 244 -6.44 -9.80 -11.31
N GLN A 245 -6.26 -11.07 -11.67
CA GLN A 245 -5.31 -11.97 -11.01
C GLN A 245 -3.95 -11.87 -11.69
N VAL A 246 -2.87 -11.72 -10.91
CA VAL A 246 -1.50 -11.56 -11.41
C VAL A 246 -0.60 -12.68 -10.88
N ALA A 247 0.15 -13.32 -11.76
CA ALA A 247 1.15 -14.32 -11.38
C ALA A 247 2.42 -13.63 -10.80
N ASN A 248 3.20 -14.37 -10.02
CA ASN A 248 4.42 -13.83 -9.40
C ASN A 248 5.42 -13.33 -10.46
N GLU A 249 5.62 -14.10 -11.50
CA GLU A 249 6.56 -13.81 -12.60
C GLU A 249 6.16 -12.56 -13.37
N ASP A 250 4.86 -12.37 -13.62
CA ASP A 250 4.33 -11.20 -14.31
C ASP A 250 4.53 -9.92 -13.47
N ALA A 251 4.34 -10.02 -12.15
CA ALA A 251 4.59 -8.93 -11.23
C ALA A 251 6.08 -8.53 -11.22
N PHE A 252 6.98 -9.51 -11.14
CA PHE A 252 8.43 -9.25 -11.15
C PHE A 252 8.86 -8.61 -12.46
N LYS A 253 8.45 -9.21 -13.59
CA LYS A 253 8.80 -8.70 -14.91
C LYS A 253 8.32 -7.26 -15.11
N SER A 254 7.08 -6.97 -14.78
CA SER A 254 6.53 -5.61 -14.97
C SER A 254 7.21 -4.56 -14.09
N ALA A 255 7.65 -4.92 -12.87
CA ALA A 255 8.42 -4.02 -12.02
C ALA A 255 9.82 -3.76 -12.60
N GLN A 256 10.50 -4.79 -13.13
CA GLN A 256 11.80 -4.67 -13.80
C GLN A 256 11.68 -3.84 -15.08
N ASP A 257 10.69 -4.13 -15.94
CA ASP A 257 10.44 -3.38 -17.18
C ASP A 257 10.15 -1.90 -16.91
N PHE A 258 9.44 -1.61 -15.82
CA PHE A 258 9.21 -0.22 -15.40
C PHE A 258 10.52 0.46 -14.99
N GLY A 259 11.38 -0.23 -14.23
CA GLY A 259 12.71 0.25 -13.90
C GLY A 259 13.55 0.54 -15.14
N HIS A 260 13.56 -0.37 -16.12
CA HIS A 260 14.34 -0.23 -17.36
C HIS A 260 13.79 0.87 -18.29
N THR A 261 12.49 1.09 -18.28
CA THR A 261 11.86 2.06 -19.21
C THR A 261 11.68 3.44 -18.59
N GLN A 262 11.37 3.54 -17.30
CA GLN A 262 11.09 4.81 -16.61
C GLN A 262 12.26 5.30 -15.73
N GLY A 263 13.28 4.45 -15.48
CA GLY A 263 14.38 4.78 -14.56
C GLY A 263 13.97 4.83 -13.09
N ILE A 264 12.87 4.16 -12.72
CA ILE A 264 12.30 4.17 -11.38
C ILE A 264 12.13 2.73 -10.90
N LEU A 265 12.82 2.36 -9.82
CA LEU A 265 12.68 1.05 -9.19
C LEU A 265 11.43 1.02 -8.30
N VAL A 266 10.54 0.09 -8.56
CA VAL A 266 9.29 -0.08 -7.83
C VAL A 266 9.20 -1.48 -7.20
N GLY A 267 8.39 -1.62 -6.15
CA GLY A 267 8.23 -2.89 -5.46
C GLY A 267 7.38 -3.92 -6.21
N ILE A 268 7.32 -5.13 -5.68
CA ILE A 268 6.65 -6.29 -6.32
C ILE A 268 5.16 -6.02 -6.52
N SER A 269 4.48 -5.45 -5.53
CA SER A 269 3.05 -5.11 -5.65
C SER A 269 2.78 -3.99 -6.66
N SER A 270 3.75 -3.09 -6.87
CA SER A 270 3.71 -2.09 -7.95
C SER A 270 3.78 -2.78 -9.31
N GLY A 271 4.65 -3.77 -9.46
CA GLY A 271 4.74 -4.58 -10.69
C GLY A 271 3.45 -5.33 -10.99
N ALA A 272 2.79 -5.90 -9.97
CA ALA A 272 1.49 -6.53 -10.15
C ALA A 272 0.43 -5.54 -10.65
N ALA A 273 0.37 -4.35 -10.08
CA ALA A 273 -0.56 -3.31 -10.52
C ALA A 273 -0.24 -2.80 -11.94
N LEU A 274 1.06 -2.65 -12.27
CA LEU A 274 1.52 -2.27 -13.62
C LEU A 274 1.15 -3.32 -14.67
N TRP A 275 1.32 -4.61 -14.36
CA TRP A 275 0.90 -5.68 -15.27
C TRP A 275 -0.60 -5.61 -15.56
N ALA A 276 -1.43 -5.46 -14.52
CA ALA A 276 -2.86 -5.32 -14.68
C ALA A 276 -3.24 -4.08 -15.51
N ALA A 277 -2.57 -2.94 -15.27
CA ALA A 277 -2.76 -1.72 -16.07
C ALA A 277 -2.36 -1.92 -17.53
N ALA A 278 -1.26 -2.64 -17.81
CA ALA A 278 -0.82 -2.97 -19.16
C ALA A 278 -1.84 -3.86 -19.88
N GLU A 279 -2.37 -4.90 -19.23
CA GLU A 279 -3.41 -5.76 -19.82
C GLU A 279 -4.71 -4.99 -20.12
N LEU A 280 -5.09 -4.05 -19.25
CA LEU A 280 -6.23 -3.15 -19.52
C LEU A 280 -5.94 -2.21 -20.69
N ALA A 281 -4.70 -1.69 -20.78
CA ALA A 281 -4.31 -0.72 -21.79
C ALA A 281 -4.23 -1.30 -23.21
N LYS A 282 -4.09 -2.61 -23.35
CA LYS A 282 -4.11 -3.34 -24.63
C LYS A 282 -5.52 -3.63 -25.14
N ARG A 283 -6.55 -3.48 -24.31
CA ARG A 283 -7.92 -3.79 -24.70
C ARG A 283 -8.44 -2.73 -25.68
N PRO A 284 -9.03 -3.13 -26.82
CA PRO A 284 -9.50 -2.16 -27.83
C PRO A 284 -10.50 -1.12 -27.30
N GLU A 285 -11.36 -1.53 -26.37
CA GLU A 285 -12.35 -0.65 -25.74
C GLU A 285 -11.72 0.43 -24.84
N ASN A 286 -10.44 0.28 -24.50
CA ASN A 286 -9.72 1.23 -23.63
C ASN A 286 -8.77 2.15 -24.42
N LYS A 287 -8.77 2.06 -25.74
CA LYS A 287 -7.92 2.91 -26.59
C LYS A 287 -8.10 4.40 -26.27
N GLY A 288 -6.99 5.08 -25.99
CA GLY A 288 -6.94 6.51 -25.68
C GLY A 288 -7.42 6.89 -24.26
N LYS A 289 -7.89 5.93 -23.45
CA LYS A 289 -8.32 6.18 -22.08
C LYS A 289 -7.14 6.41 -21.13
N ASN A 290 -7.41 7.08 -20.01
CA ASN A 290 -6.46 7.28 -18.92
C ASN A 290 -6.65 6.21 -17.84
N ILE A 291 -5.62 5.39 -17.64
CA ILE A 291 -5.57 4.33 -16.64
C ILE A 291 -4.61 4.78 -15.54
N VAL A 292 -5.16 5.14 -14.37
CA VAL A 292 -4.36 5.51 -13.20
C VAL A 292 -4.06 4.26 -12.38
N VAL A 293 -2.78 4.02 -12.10
CA VAL A 293 -2.31 2.86 -11.33
C VAL A 293 -1.51 3.30 -10.11
N ILE A 294 -1.81 2.70 -8.95
CA ILE A 294 -1.06 2.94 -7.71
C ILE A 294 0.22 2.10 -7.68
N LEU A 295 1.36 2.75 -7.46
CA LEU A 295 2.65 2.11 -7.21
C LEU A 295 3.05 2.32 -5.74
N PRO A 296 2.81 1.32 -4.87
CA PRO A 296 2.82 1.51 -3.42
C PRO A 296 4.16 1.87 -2.80
N ASP A 297 5.28 1.36 -3.31
CA ASP A 297 6.60 1.53 -2.71
C ASP A 297 7.77 1.40 -3.70
N THR A 298 9.00 1.59 -3.18
CA THR A 298 10.26 1.50 -3.94
C THR A 298 10.76 0.07 -4.08
N GLY A 299 11.47 -0.21 -5.18
CA GLY A 299 12.19 -1.46 -5.42
C GLY A 299 13.34 -1.71 -4.46
N GLU A 300 13.94 -0.66 -3.87
CA GLU A 300 15.08 -0.78 -2.94
C GLU A 300 14.78 -1.65 -1.70
N ARG A 301 13.51 -1.84 -1.35
CA ARG A 301 13.06 -2.73 -0.26
C ARG A 301 13.11 -4.21 -0.61
N TYR A 302 13.46 -4.54 -1.86
CA TYR A 302 13.34 -5.90 -2.42
C TYR A 302 14.64 -6.38 -3.07
N LEU A 303 15.78 -5.67 -2.85
CA LEU A 303 17.08 -5.98 -3.47
C LEU A 303 17.58 -7.40 -3.16
N SER A 304 17.23 -7.96 -2.00
CA SER A 304 17.56 -9.32 -1.59
C SER A 304 16.49 -10.37 -1.97
N THR A 305 15.59 -10.04 -2.89
CA THR A 305 14.49 -10.93 -3.30
C THR A 305 14.62 -11.32 -4.77
N ALA A 306 13.77 -12.25 -5.22
CA ALA A 306 13.70 -12.66 -6.61
C ALA A 306 13.26 -11.54 -7.59
N LEU A 307 12.90 -10.35 -7.10
CA LEU A 307 12.65 -9.19 -7.96
C LEU A 307 13.93 -8.73 -8.67
N PHE A 308 15.07 -8.82 -7.98
CA PHE A 308 16.40 -8.49 -8.51
C PHE A 308 17.29 -9.73 -8.34
N PRO A 309 17.26 -10.68 -9.28
CA PRO A 309 18.10 -11.88 -9.19
C PRO A 309 19.58 -11.51 -9.22
N GLU A 310 20.38 -12.24 -8.47
CA GLU A 310 21.85 -12.21 -8.63
C GLU A 310 22.20 -12.87 -9.98
N ASP A 311 23.20 -12.32 -10.68
CA ASP A 311 23.67 -12.79 -11.99
C ASP A 311 24.25 -14.22 -11.90
#